data_7cb96d3d505e1c1e82889858c41ff204
#
_entry.id   7cb96d3d505e1c1e82889858c41ff204
#
_cell.length_a   1.000
_cell.length_b   1.000
_cell.length_c   1.000
_cell.angle_alpha   90.00
_cell.angle_beta   90.00
_cell.angle_gamma   90.00
#
_symmetry.space_group_name_H-M   'P 1'
#
loop_
_entity.id
_entity.type
_entity.pdbx_description
1 polymer ?
#
loop_
_entity_poly.entity_id
_entity_poly.type
_entity_poly.pdbx_seq_one_letter_code
_entity_poly.pdbx_strand_id
1 'polypeptide(L)'
;MRKLFATVALLAAQALPCAWAATDPAPAPGPAPAAKPASKSTADHTKFKELQQAFKSGPEVTKACLACHTEAGKQITHTKHWTWEWMNPENKQVLGKKHVVNNFCTAVPSNYEFCTACHVGYGWKDANFDFKNETNVDCLVCHDTTGGYKKLPGLAGHPAYKEMEFPPKSGKMVKPADLAKVAQNVGPTSRATCGACHFLGGGGDAVKHGDLDTSLKNPGKYLDVHMDAKGLNFTCAACHATQGHNIPGSRYTPTAADKEAAHMRGKKDDTNAATCQSCHGQKPHKATGVRAKLNEHTDKLACQTCHIPQYARAQPTKMSWDWSTAGKLKDGKPFTVKDSGGHDAYDSKKGDFRYESHVIPEYVWLNGKVKYTLLGDPVNENGVTKINEFFGSPDDGASRIWPVKVFRGKQPYDLESKSLLVPHTAAGYGVRDDTAFWQNFQWEGALQAGAEAAGRPFGGKFGFVATEMTWPITHMVAPKEDALTCTQCHSKSGRLQNVKGIYLPGRDANPWLDLLGGLAALGTLLGVIAHGALRIYMNRKAG
;
A
#
# COMPACT_ATOMS: atom_id res chain seq x y z
N MET A 1 -53.11 -0.66 -48.56
CA MET A 1 -53.05 -0.17 -47.17
C MET A 1 -52.86 -1.24 -46.09
N ARG A 2 -53.00 -2.54 -46.37
CA ARG A 2 -52.84 -3.61 -45.33
C ARG A 2 -51.40 -4.14 -45.12
N LYS A 3 -50.45 -3.81 -45.97
CA LYS A 3 -49.05 -4.29 -45.89
C LYS A 3 -48.07 -3.30 -45.20
N LEU A 4 -48.49 -2.07 -44.91
CA LEU A 4 -47.63 -1.07 -44.26
C LEU A 4 -47.74 -1.04 -42.74
N PHE A 5 -48.85 -1.57 -42.19
CA PHE A 5 -49.06 -1.62 -40.73
C PHE A 5 -48.41 -2.83 -40.04
N ALA A 6 -48.09 -3.88 -40.78
CA ALA A 6 -47.45 -5.07 -40.18
C ALA A 6 -45.95 -4.89 -39.93
N THR A 7 -45.29 -3.91 -40.57
CA THR A 7 -43.83 -3.71 -40.43
C THR A 7 -43.46 -2.76 -39.30
N VAL A 8 -44.40 -1.93 -38.81
CA VAL A 8 -44.13 -1.00 -37.71
C VAL A 8 -44.34 -1.66 -36.34
N ALA A 9 -45.21 -2.66 -36.23
CA ALA A 9 -45.44 -3.38 -34.98
C ALA A 9 -44.33 -4.37 -34.59
N LEU A 10 -43.44 -4.76 -35.53
CA LEU A 10 -42.35 -5.71 -35.25
C LEU A 10 -41.07 -5.02 -34.77
N LEU A 11 -40.96 -3.68 -34.84
CA LEU A 11 -39.76 -2.93 -34.43
C LEU A 11 -39.80 -2.47 -32.95
N ALA A 12 -40.93 -2.65 -32.26
CA ALA A 12 -41.08 -2.22 -30.85
C ALA A 12 -40.84 -3.34 -29.82
N ALA A 13 -40.61 -4.58 -30.25
CA ALA A 13 -40.49 -5.74 -29.33
C ALA A 13 -39.10 -6.38 -29.23
N GLN A 14 -38.07 -5.74 -29.76
CA GLN A 14 -36.70 -6.18 -29.51
C GLN A 14 -36.02 -5.30 -28.45
N ALA A 15 -36.37 -5.55 -27.19
CA ALA A 15 -35.47 -5.28 -26.07
C ALA A 15 -34.25 -6.18 -26.25
N LEU A 16 -33.17 -5.63 -26.80
CA LEU A 16 -31.91 -6.31 -27.01
C LEU A 16 -31.34 -6.74 -25.66
N PRO A 17 -31.12 -8.03 -25.40
CA PRO A 17 -30.18 -8.42 -24.36
C PRO A 17 -28.79 -7.95 -24.80
N CYS A 18 -28.09 -7.20 -23.95
CA CYS A 18 -26.67 -6.90 -24.11
C CYS A 18 -25.85 -8.20 -23.99
N ALA A 19 -25.85 -9.00 -25.05
CA ALA A 19 -24.84 -10.01 -25.29
C ALA A 19 -23.83 -9.41 -26.26
N TRP A 20 -22.77 -8.84 -25.73
CA TRP A 20 -21.63 -8.41 -26.55
C TRP A 20 -20.63 -9.56 -26.64
N ALA A 21 -20.66 -10.24 -27.77
CA ALA A 21 -19.55 -11.06 -28.20
C ALA A 21 -18.32 -10.18 -28.38
N ALA A 22 -17.24 -10.54 -27.70
CA ALA A 22 -15.93 -9.95 -27.90
C ALA A 22 -15.46 -10.31 -29.33
N THR A 23 -15.43 -9.34 -30.22
CA THR A 23 -14.74 -9.46 -31.50
C THR A 23 -13.80 -8.27 -31.66
N ASP A 24 -12.59 -8.61 -31.98
CA ASP A 24 -11.39 -7.89 -32.34
C ASP A 24 -10.50 -7.39 -31.20
N PRO A 25 -9.28 -7.92 -31.10
CA PRO A 25 -8.26 -7.33 -30.27
C PRO A 25 -7.88 -5.97 -30.87
N ALA A 26 -8.07 -4.91 -30.10
CA ALA A 26 -7.48 -3.63 -30.43
C ALA A 26 -5.97 -3.84 -30.64
N PRO A 27 -5.33 -3.17 -31.62
CA PRO A 27 -3.88 -3.15 -31.70
C PRO A 27 -3.38 -2.72 -30.32
N ALA A 28 -2.48 -3.52 -29.75
CA ALA A 28 -1.81 -3.21 -28.50
C ALA A 28 -1.29 -1.76 -28.60
N PRO A 29 -1.40 -0.93 -27.56
CA PRO A 29 -0.65 0.31 -27.52
C PRO A 29 0.78 -0.06 -27.85
N GLY A 30 1.39 0.67 -28.81
CA GLY A 30 2.77 0.42 -29.21
C GLY A 30 3.63 0.26 -27.95
N PRO A 31 4.65 -0.60 -27.97
CA PRO A 31 5.42 -0.91 -26.78
C PRO A 31 5.80 0.42 -26.12
N ALA A 32 5.36 0.60 -24.88
CA ALA A 32 5.84 1.72 -24.06
C ALA A 32 7.36 1.71 -24.21
N PRO A 33 8.02 2.85 -24.46
CA PRO A 33 9.44 2.88 -24.72
C PRO A 33 10.11 2.09 -23.60
N ALA A 34 10.78 1.00 -24.00
CA ALA A 34 11.39 0.05 -23.09
C ALA A 34 12.19 0.87 -22.08
N ALA A 35 11.92 0.65 -20.79
CA ALA A 35 12.72 1.27 -19.74
C ALA A 35 14.16 1.00 -20.11
N LYS A 36 14.97 2.07 -20.30
CA LYS A 36 16.40 1.90 -20.52
C LYS A 36 16.88 0.91 -19.48
N PRO A 37 17.51 -0.21 -19.87
CA PRO A 37 18.02 -1.16 -18.90
C PRO A 37 18.83 -0.35 -17.88
N ALA A 38 18.64 -0.61 -16.59
CA ALA A 38 19.40 0.04 -15.54
C ALA A 38 20.86 0.01 -15.97
N SER A 39 21.51 1.16 -16.01
CA SER A 39 22.88 1.27 -16.47
C SER A 39 23.71 0.24 -15.71
N LYS A 40 24.31 -0.70 -16.40
CA LYS A 40 25.27 -1.60 -15.78
C LYS A 40 26.32 -0.71 -15.13
N SER A 41 26.68 -0.99 -13.89
CA SER A 41 27.77 -0.27 -13.23
C SER A 41 28.96 -0.23 -14.19
N THR A 42 29.57 0.94 -14.35
CA THR A 42 30.79 1.10 -15.14
C THR A 42 32.04 0.77 -14.32
N ALA A 43 31.87 0.56 -12.99
CA ALA A 43 32.94 0.24 -12.06
C ALA A 43 32.85 -1.23 -11.61
N ASP A 44 33.98 -1.92 -11.66
CA ASP A 44 34.14 -3.27 -11.14
C ASP A 44 34.65 -3.20 -9.69
N HIS A 45 33.75 -3.31 -8.74
CA HIS A 45 34.05 -3.18 -7.31
C HIS A 45 35.00 -4.29 -6.79
N THR A 46 35.14 -5.42 -7.51
CA THR A 46 36.07 -6.47 -7.12
C THR A 46 37.55 -6.04 -7.25
N LYS A 47 37.82 -4.98 -8.02
CA LYS A 47 39.17 -4.47 -8.29
C LYS A 47 39.64 -3.40 -7.31
N PHE A 48 38.77 -2.88 -6.45
CA PHE A 48 39.15 -1.83 -5.51
C PHE A 48 39.75 -2.42 -4.24
N LYS A 49 40.99 -1.97 -3.91
CA LYS A 49 41.75 -2.44 -2.74
C LYS A 49 41.00 -2.20 -1.43
N GLU A 50 40.27 -1.10 -1.34
CA GLU A 50 39.43 -0.70 -0.20
C GLU A 50 38.38 -1.74 0.14
N LEU A 51 37.94 -2.54 -0.85
CA LEU A 51 36.96 -3.60 -0.69
C LEU A 51 37.55 -5.01 -0.60
N GLN A 52 38.87 -5.16 -0.78
CA GLN A 52 39.58 -6.44 -0.70
C GLN A 52 40.08 -6.71 0.73
N GLN A 53 39.29 -6.42 1.74
CA GLN A 53 39.62 -6.61 3.14
C GLN A 53 38.47 -7.28 3.90
N ALA A 54 38.79 -7.87 5.04
CA ALA A 54 37.80 -8.39 5.95
C ALA A 54 37.16 -7.21 6.73
N PHE A 55 35.86 -7.00 6.56
CA PHE A 55 35.11 -6.03 7.33
C PHE A 55 34.51 -6.67 8.58
N LYS A 56 34.65 -6.01 9.72
CA LYS A 56 34.11 -6.47 11.00
C LYS A 56 32.66 -5.98 11.23
N SER A 57 32.26 -4.91 10.53
CA SER A 57 30.95 -4.28 10.72
C SER A 57 30.44 -3.58 9.45
N GLY A 58 29.14 -3.36 9.37
CA GLY A 58 28.52 -2.58 8.30
C GLY A 58 29.05 -1.15 8.19
N PRO A 59 29.20 -0.39 9.31
CA PRO A 59 29.83 0.93 9.30
C PRO A 59 31.23 0.98 8.68
N GLU A 60 32.04 -0.06 8.86
CA GLU A 60 33.34 -0.13 8.18
C GLU A 60 33.21 -0.23 6.66
N VAL A 61 32.23 -1.00 6.16
CA VAL A 61 31.91 -1.05 4.73
C VAL A 61 31.47 0.30 4.23
N THR A 62 30.57 0.96 4.94
CA THR A 62 30.08 2.29 4.56
C THR A 62 31.20 3.31 4.50
N LYS A 63 32.13 3.29 5.47
CA LYS A 63 33.31 4.15 5.46
C LYS A 63 34.16 3.93 4.19
N ALA A 64 34.32 2.69 3.75
CA ALA A 64 35.03 2.38 2.50
C ALA A 64 34.25 2.88 1.27
N CYS A 65 32.93 2.73 1.25
CA CYS A 65 32.08 3.27 0.17
C CYS A 65 32.18 4.79 0.06
N LEU A 66 32.13 5.50 1.18
CA LEU A 66 32.17 6.97 1.23
C LEU A 66 33.52 7.56 0.80
N ALA A 67 34.58 6.78 0.77
CA ALA A 67 35.89 7.23 0.23
C ALA A 67 35.82 7.55 -1.27
N CYS A 68 34.89 6.92 -2.01
CA CYS A 68 34.66 7.16 -3.44
C CYS A 68 33.30 7.81 -3.69
N HIS A 69 32.24 7.41 -2.98
CA HIS A 69 30.87 7.92 -3.10
C HIS A 69 30.62 9.06 -2.10
N THR A 70 31.41 10.14 -2.19
CA THR A 70 31.51 11.21 -1.19
C THR A 70 30.22 11.96 -0.87
N GLU A 71 29.26 11.97 -1.79
CA GLU A 71 27.98 12.65 -1.60
C GLU A 71 26.82 11.70 -1.22
N ALA A 72 27.03 10.39 -1.32
CA ALA A 72 25.94 9.42 -1.11
C ALA A 72 25.41 9.43 0.33
N GLY A 73 26.32 9.55 1.32
CA GLY A 73 25.93 9.64 2.72
C GLY A 73 25.02 10.83 3.00
N LYS A 74 25.42 12.01 2.53
CA LYS A 74 24.62 13.25 2.65
C LYS A 74 23.25 13.12 1.97
N GLN A 75 23.21 12.52 0.77
CA GLN A 75 21.93 12.33 0.06
C GLN A 75 20.98 11.43 0.85
N ILE A 76 21.47 10.30 1.38
CA ILE A 76 20.65 9.35 2.16
C ILE A 76 20.18 9.97 3.47
N THR A 77 21.02 10.71 4.20
CA THR A 77 20.66 11.25 5.51
C THR A 77 19.53 12.30 5.46
N HIS A 78 19.20 12.82 4.29
CA HIS A 78 18.06 13.71 4.07
C HIS A 78 16.78 12.99 3.62
N THR A 79 16.82 11.69 3.40
CA THR A 79 15.67 10.92 2.92
C THR A 79 14.75 10.45 4.05
N LYS A 80 13.49 10.19 3.69
CA LYS A 80 12.50 9.57 4.60
C LYS A 80 12.90 8.15 5.03
N HIS A 81 13.73 7.44 4.25
CA HIS A 81 14.26 6.12 4.60
C HIS A 81 15.26 6.18 5.74
N TRP A 82 15.95 7.31 5.91
CA TRP A 82 16.86 7.56 7.00
C TRP A 82 16.19 8.22 8.19
N THR A 83 15.54 9.38 7.98
CA THR A 83 14.96 10.16 9.08
C THR A 83 13.76 9.49 9.73
N TRP A 84 13.02 8.68 8.99
CA TRP A 84 11.70 8.16 9.36
C TRP A 84 10.75 9.23 9.85
N GLU A 85 10.93 10.43 9.34
CA GLU A 85 10.23 11.63 9.74
C GLU A 85 9.82 12.47 8.53
N TRP A 86 8.67 13.10 8.61
CA TRP A 86 8.16 13.99 7.60
C TRP A 86 7.15 14.96 8.22
N MET A 87 7.34 16.26 7.98
CA MET A 87 6.40 17.28 8.43
C MET A 87 5.25 17.41 7.42
N ASN A 88 4.02 17.20 7.89
CA ASN A 88 2.84 17.43 7.07
C ASN A 88 2.62 18.95 6.90
N PRO A 89 2.70 19.49 5.68
CA PRO A 89 2.57 20.94 5.46
C PRO A 89 1.15 21.45 5.77
N GLU A 90 0.13 20.60 5.66
CA GLU A 90 -1.27 20.98 5.85
C GLU A 90 -1.64 21.20 7.32
N ASN A 91 -1.25 20.27 8.19
CA ASN A 91 -1.67 20.28 9.59
C ASN A 91 -0.50 20.32 10.58
N LYS A 92 0.74 20.46 10.08
CA LYS A 92 1.97 20.54 10.87
C LYS A 92 2.27 19.32 11.74
N GLN A 93 1.58 18.19 11.52
CA GLN A 93 1.93 16.96 12.20
C GLN A 93 3.30 16.46 11.74
N VAL A 94 4.15 16.08 12.69
CA VAL A 94 5.38 15.37 12.39
C VAL A 94 5.04 13.89 12.28
N LEU A 95 5.04 13.39 11.06
CA LEU A 95 4.70 12.02 10.70
C LEU A 95 5.96 11.22 10.37
N GLY A 96 5.81 9.97 10.09
CA GLY A 96 6.88 9.04 9.79
C GLY A 96 6.83 7.83 10.72
N LYS A 97 7.55 6.77 10.38
CA LYS A 97 7.51 5.53 11.15
C LYS A 97 7.97 5.72 12.60
N LYS A 98 8.82 6.72 12.84
CA LYS A 98 9.31 7.12 14.17
C LYS A 98 8.20 7.62 15.11
N HIS A 99 7.16 8.26 14.55
CA HIS A 99 6.14 8.98 15.32
C HIS A 99 4.75 8.32 15.31
N VAL A 100 4.44 7.52 14.28
CA VAL A 100 3.09 6.96 14.12
C VAL A 100 2.94 5.64 14.85
N VAL A 101 1.77 5.44 15.46
CA VAL A 101 1.32 4.13 15.94
C VAL A 101 0.82 3.31 14.76
N ASN A 102 1.11 2.02 14.77
CA ASN A 102 0.68 1.10 13.73
C ASN A 102 -0.22 0.03 14.36
N ASN A 103 -1.51 0.03 14.02
CA ASN A 103 -2.43 -0.95 14.60
C ASN A 103 -2.22 -2.38 14.08
N PHE A 104 -1.41 -2.58 13.04
CA PHE A 104 -0.95 -3.90 12.59
C PHE A 104 0.28 -4.40 13.37
N CYS A 105 0.82 -3.65 14.32
CA CYS A 105 1.91 -3.99 15.24
C CYS A 105 1.84 -3.09 16.48
N THR A 106 2.82 -2.20 16.64
CA THR A 106 2.94 -1.22 17.70
C THR A 106 3.68 0.01 17.18
N ALA A 107 4.44 0.74 17.99
CA ALA A 107 5.26 1.87 17.57
C ALA A 107 6.75 1.62 17.82
N VAL A 108 7.59 2.49 17.27
CA VAL A 108 9.05 2.39 17.35
C VAL A 108 9.59 2.67 18.76
N PRO A 109 9.12 3.70 19.49
CA PRO A 109 9.54 3.90 20.87
C PRO A 109 9.44 2.62 21.70
N SER A 110 10.43 2.35 22.53
CA SER A 110 10.65 1.11 23.31
C SER A 110 10.87 -0.19 22.51
N ASN A 111 10.75 -0.18 21.19
CA ASN A 111 10.91 -1.36 20.33
C ASN A 111 11.96 -1.15 19.22
N TYR A 112 12.90 -0.23 19.43
CA TYR A 112 13.86 0.22 18.42
C TYR A 112 14.60 -0.94 17.75
N GLU A 113 15.24 -1.83 18.50
CA GLU A 113 16.10 -2.87 17.95
C GLU A 113 15.38 -3.83 16.99
N PHE A 114 14.07 -4.06 17.22
CA PHE A 114 13.22 -4.84 16.32
C PHE A 114 12.74 -4.04 15.12
N CYS A 115 12.25 -2.82 15.35
CA CYS A 115 11.66 -1.99 14.31
C CYS A 115 12.69 -1.51 13.29
N THR A 116 13.93 -1.26 13.74
CA THR A 116 15.01 -0.68 12.93
C THR A 116 15.71 -1.67 12.01
N ALA A 117 15.34 -2.95 12.03
CA ALA A 117 15.74 -3.88 10.98
C ALA A 117 15.40 -3.39 9.57
N CYS A 118 14.31 -2.60 9.42
CA CYS A 118 13.91 -1.98 8.15
C CYS A 118 14.46 -0.55 7.97
N HIS A 119 15.27 -0.03 8.89
CA HIS A 119 15.95 1.26 8.74
C HIS A 119 17.15 1.13 7.81
N VAL A 120 17.42 2.15 7.01
CA VAL A 120 18.60 2.15 6.10
C VAL A 120 19.87 2.55 6.82
N GLY A 121 20.03 2.11 8.07
CA GLY A 121 21.17 2.40 8.92
C GLY A 121 21.43 1.34 9.97
N TYR A 122 22.56 1.49 10.64
CA TYR A 122 23.08 0.60 11.68
C TYR A 122 23.04 1.25 13.06
N GLY A 123 22.73 0.46 14.08
CA GLY A 123 22.91 0.86 15.47
C GLY A 123 21.81 1.71 16.09
N TRP A 124 20.66 1.85 15.44
CA TRP A 124 19.53 2.59 16.03
C TRP A 124 18.79 1.70 17.03
N LYS A 125 19.21 1.75 18.29
CA LYS A 125 18.70 0.94 19.40
C LYS A 125 17.88 1.73 20.43
N ASP A 126 17.96 3.07 20.41
CA ASP A 126 17.29 3.95 21.37
C ASP A 126 17.08 5.36 20.78
N ALA A 127 16.58 6.28 21.60
CA ALA A 127 16.32 7.66 21.21
C ALA A 127 17.57 8.50 20.91
N ASN A 128 18.77 8.03 21.31
CA ASN A 128 20.04 8.76 21.19
C ASN A 128 20.79 8.46 19.88
N PHE A 129 20.13 7.82 18.92
CA PHE A 129 20.73 7.51 17.63
C PHE A 129 21.21 8.77 16.91
N ASP A 130 22.46 8.77 16.49
CA ASP A 130 23.06 9.90 15.76
C ASP A 130 22.71 9.85 14.27
N PHE A 131 21.67 10.61 13.90
CA PHE A 131 21.23 10.78 12.51
C PHE A 131 22.20 11.59 11.63
N LYS A 132 23.24 12.20 12.19
CA LYS A 132 24.25 12.96 11.44
C LYS A 132 25.43 12.12 11.00
N ASN A 133 25.61 10.95 11.60
CA ASN A 133 26.73 10.07 11.30
C ASN A 133 26.50 9.27 10.01
N GLU A 134 27.10 9.74 8.91
CA GLU A 134 26.99 9.10 7.59
C GLU A 134 27.56 7.67 7.56
N THR A 135 28.50 7.32 8.44
CA THR A 135 29.05 5.95 8.47
C THR A 135 28.03 4.93 8.98
N ASN A 136 26.97 5.37 9.65
CA ASN A 136 25.88 4.51 10.05
C ASN A 136 24.88 4.21 8.92
N VAL A 137 25.02 4.82 7.73
CA VAL A 137 24.17 4.51 6.56
C VAL A 137 24.47 3.09 6.08
N ASP A 138 23.42 2.33 5.80
CA ASP A 138 23.51 0.97 5.27
C ASP A 138 23.31 0.97 3.74
N CYS A 139 24.42 1.07 3.01
CA CYS A 139 24.41 1.02 1.55
C CYS A 139 24.01 -0.37 1.03
N LEU A 140 24.43 -1.42 1.75
CA LEU A 140 24.30 -2.81 1.31
C LEU A 140 22.85 -3.29 1.30
N VAL A 141 22.00 -2.79 2.20
CA VAL A 141 20.57 -3.21 2.25
C VAL A 141 19.82 -2.92 0.96
N CYS A 142 20.23 -1.89 0.21
CA CYS A 142 19.64 -1.51 -1.07
C CYS A 142 20.44 -2.04 -2.26
N HIS A 143 21.78 -2.13 -2.16
CA HIS A 143 22.67 -2.38 -3.28
C HIS A 143 23.22 -3.80 -3.38
N ASP A 144 22.93 -4.70 -2.42
CA ASP A 144 23.32 -6.11 -2.50
C ASP A 144 22.71 -6.82 -3.71
N THR A 145 23.57 -7.41 -4.55
CA THR A 145 23.13 -8.27 -5.66
C THR A 145 23.37 -9.76 -5.40
N THR A 146 24.04 -10.10 -4.29
CA THR A 146 24.35 -11.49 -3.94
C THR A 146 23.18 -12.24 -3.31
N GLY A 147 22.21 -11.50 -2.73
CA GLY A 147 21.13 -12.04 -1.91
C GLY A 147 21.60 -12.57 -0.55
N GLY A 148 22.88 -12.38 -0.21
CA GLY A 148 23.49 -12.82 1.04
C GLY A 148 23.34 -11.85 2.21
N TYR A 149 22.94 -10.60 1.93
CA TYR A 149 22.80 -9.57 2.96
C TYR A 149 21.39 -9.54 3.55
N LYS A 150 21.28 -9.76 4.86
CA LYS A 150 20.00 -9.76 5.58
C LYS A 150 20.13 -9.09 6.93
N LYS A 151 19.21 -8.17 7.23
CA LYS A 151 19.05 -7.58 8.55
C LYS A 151 18.00 -8.36 9.34
N LEU A 152 18.30 -8.67 10.60
CA LEU A 152 17.40 -9.43 11.45
C LEU A 152 16.79 -8.51 12.52
N PRO A 153 15.49 -8.69 12.86
CA PRO A 153 14.90 -7.99 14.00
C PRO A 153 15.65 -8.29 15.31
N GLY A 154 15.80 -7.28 16.15
CA GLY A 154 16.51 -7.39 17.43
C GLY A 154 18.01 -7.11 17.37
N LEU A 155 18.55 -6.75 16.19
CA LEU A 155 19.95 -6.38 16.00
C LEU A 155 20.17 -4.89 15.69
N ALA A 156 19.22 -4.04 16.05
CA ALA A 156 19.29 -2.59 15.85
C ALA A 156 19.71 -2.17 14.42
N GLY A 157 19.24 -2.91 13.40
CA GLY A 157 19.58 -2.63 12.00
C GLY A 157 20.88 -3.24 11.51
N HIS A 158 21.60 -3.99 12.32
CA HIS A 158 22.78 -4.74 11.87
C HIS A 158 22.41 -6.09 11.22
N PRO A 159 23.20 -6.62 10.29
CA PRO A 159 23.17 -8.03 9.93
C PRO A 159 23.78 -8.88 11.05
N ALA A 160 23.66 -10.20 10.95
CA ALA A 160 24.43 -11.09 11.80
C ALA A 160 25.93 -10.99 11.45
N TYR A 161 26.80 -10.73 12.43
CA TYR A 161 28.26 -10.69 12.28
C TYR A 161 28.94 -11.98 12.74
N LYS A 162 28.20 -12.87 13.37
CA LYS A 162 28.61 -14.22 13.76
C LYS A 162 27.47 -15.19 13.54
N GLU A 163 27.76 -16.46 13.46
CA GLU A 163 26.71 -17.47 13.40
C GLU A 163 25.82 -17.39 14.64
N MET A 164 24.51 -17.40 14.45
CA MET A 164 23.53 -17.26 15.52
C MET A 164 22.24 -17.98 15.21
N GLU A 165 21.56 -18.42 16.23
CA GLU A 165 20.23 -19.03 16.10
C GLU A 165 19.17 -17.93 15.89
N PHE A 166 18.39 -18.02 14.81
CA PHE A 166 17.32 -17.05 14.60
C PHE A 166 16.08 -17.68 13.93
N PRO A 167 14.85 -17.48 14.47
CA PRO A 167 14.57 -16.84 15.77
C PRO A 167 15.16 -17.61 16.95
N PRO A 168 15.33 -16.98 18.14
CA PRO A 168 15.85 -17.67 19.31
C PRO A 168 15.05 -18.93 19.64
N LYS A 169 15.70 -20.03 19.98
CA LYS A 169 15.11 -21.35 20.32
C LYS A 169 14.35 -22.01 19.14
N SER A 170 14.68 -21.66 17.92
CA SER A 170 14.08 -22.25 16.70
C SER A 170 14.87 -23.43 16.13
N GLY A 171 16.11 -23.62 16.56
CA GLY A 171 17.05 -24.58 15.97
C GLY A 171 17.60 -24.12 14.62
N LYS A 172 17.22 -22.95 14.10
CA LYS A 172 17.64 -22.46 12.78
C LYS A 172 18.85 -21.56 12.92
N MET A 173 19.98 -21.96 12.35
CA MET A 173 21.21 -21.18 12.35
C MET A 173 21.25 -20.22 11.16
N VAL A 174 21.58 -18.97 11.42
CA VAL A 174 21.86 -17.93 10.42
C VAL A 174 23.36 -17.68 10.39
N LYS A 175 23.96 -17.82 9.21
CA LYS A 175 25.36 -17.52 8.98
C LYS A 175 25.61 -16.01 8.90
N PRO A 176 26.80 -15.52 9.29
CA PRO A 176 27.14 -14.12 9.13
C PRO A 176 27.14 -13.71 7.65
N ALA A 177 26.84 -12.44 7.40
CA ALA A 177 27.00 -11.87 6.08
C ALA A 177 28.48 -11.76 5.73
N ASP A 178 28.88 -12.24 4.55
CA ASP A 178 30.20 -11.97 4.00
C ASP A 178 30.22 -10.54 3.44
N LEU A 179 30.57 -9.60 4.31
CA LEU A 179 30.52 -8.17 4.00
C LEU A 179 31.44 -7.77 2.84
N ALA A 180 32.62 -8.38 2.72
CA ALA A 180 33.54 -8.12 1.63
C ALA A 180 32.97 -8.58 0.29
N LYS A 181 32.44 -9.81 0.24
CA LYS A 181 31.79 -10.34 -0.95
C LYS A 181 30.58 -9.49 -1.36
N VAL A 182 29.74 -9.07 -0.41
CA VAL A 182 28.58 -8.22 -0.69
C VAL A 182 29.02 -6.85 -1.20
N ALA A 183 30.01 -6.20 -0.57
CA ALA A 183 30.53 -4.90 -0.99
C ALA A 183 31.18 -4.92 -2.39
N GLN A 184 31.84 -6.02 -2.75
CA GLN A 184 32.37 -6.23 -4.09
C GLN A 184 31.32 -6.51 -5.16
N ASN A 185 30.10 -6.90 -4.77
CA ASN A 185 29.01 -7.26 -5.66
C ASN A 185 27.78 -6.37 -5.45
N VAL A 186 28.00 -5.07 -5.38
CA VAL A 186 26.92 -4.09 -5.32
C VAL A 186 26.43 -3.72 -6.73
N GLY A 187 25.16 -3.34 -6.83
CA GLY A 187 24.54 -2.98 -8.10
C GLY A 187 23.22 -2.22 -7.94
N PRO A 188 22.43 -2.13 -9.01
CA PRO A 188 21.12 -1.50 -8.96
C PRO A 188 20.19 -2.18 -7.93
N THR A 189 19.31 -1.38 -7.32
CA THR A 189 18.27 -1.89 -6.43
C THR A 189 17.33 -2.87 -7.14
N SER A 190 16.80 -3.82 -6.41
CA SER A 190 15.97 -4.89 -6.95
C SER A 190 14.65 -5.03 -6.17
N ARG A 191 13.72 -5.83 -6.72
CA ARG A 191 12.52 -6.24 -5.98
C ARG A 191 12.86 -7.01 -4.70
N ALA A 192 13.97 -7.71 -4.67
CA ALA A 192 14.43 -8.44 -3.49
C ALA A 192 14.93 -7.49 -2.40
N THR A 193 15.73 -6.48 -2.75
CA THR A 193 16.27 -5.51 -1.79
C THR A 193 15.21 -4.58 -1.24
N CYS A 194 14.35 -4.01 -2.08
CA CYS A 194 13.20 -3.21 -1.64
C CYS A 194 12.22 -4.05 -0.80
N GLY A 195 11.93 -5.26 -1.28
CA GLY A 195 11.01 -6.20 -0.65
C GLY A 195 11.47 -6.73 0.70
N ALA A 196 12.78 -6.70 1.00
CA ALA A 196 13.28 -7.10 2.32
C ALA A 196 12.62 -6.32 3.47
N CYS A 197 12.23 -5.07 3.20
CA CYS A 197 11.50 -4.23 4.17
C CYS A 197 10.01 -4.07 3.79
N HIS A 198 9.70 -3.81 2.52
CA HIS A 198 8.35 -3.46 2.09
C HIS A 198 7.39 -4.65 2.04
N PHE A 199 7.85 -5.85 1.75
CA PHE A 199 7.01 -7.07 1.79
C PHE A 199 6.80 -7.58 3.21
N LEU A 200 7.78 -7.36 4.10
CA LEU A 200 7.79 -7.89 5.46
C LEU A 200 7.36 -6.86 6.53
N GLY A 201 6.80 -5.73 6.11
CA GLY A 201 6.30 -4.70 7.01
C GLY A 201 5.27 -5.24 8.00
N GLY A 202 5.39 -4.85 9.28
CA GLY A 202 4.51 -5.38 10.33
C GLY A 202 4.95 -6.72 10.92
N GLY A 203 6.16 -7.18 10.59
CA GLY A 203 6.79 -8.37 11.17
C GLY A 203 6.46 -9.69 10.47
N GLY A 204 5.98 -9.65 9.23
CA GLY A 204 5.71 -10.83 8.43
C GLY A 204 5.32 -10.51 7.00
N ASP A 205 5.36 -11.52 6.13
CA ASP A 205 4.99 -11.38 4.74
C ASP A 205 3.51 -10.98 4.60
N ALA A 206 3.23 -10.02 3.75
CA ALA A 206 1.88 -9.48 3.49
C ALA A 206 1.14 -8.90 4.71
N VAL A 207 1.73 -8.82 5.90
CA VAL A 207 1.03 -8.37 7.12
C VAL A 207 0.47 -6.97 6.98
N LYS A 208 1.31 -6.01 6.58
CA LYS A 208 0.95 -4.59 6.49
C LYS A 208 0.14 -4.28 5.24
N HIS A 209 0.68 -4.66 4.09
CA HIS A 209 0.11 -4.41 2.78
C HIS A 209 -0.48 -5.70 2.22
N GLY A 210 -1.64 -5.62 1.61
CA GLY A 210 -2.22 -6.75 0.89
C GLY A 210 -1.84 -6.76 -0.59
N ASP A 211 -1.15 -5.74 -1.03
CA ASP A 211 -0.70 -5.51 -2.41
C ASP A 211 0.83 -5.49 -2.55
N LEU A 212 1.55 -5.78 -1.46
CA LEU A 212 3.01 -5.89 -1.42
C LEU A 212 3.40 -7.10 -0.56
N ASP A 213 3.87 -8.15 -1.20
CA ASP A 213 4.36 -9.38 -0.57
C ASP A 213 5.48 -10.05 -1.37
N THR A 214 6.05 -11.13 -0.84
CA THR A 214 7.22 -11.80 -1.44
C THR A 214 6.95 -12.42 -2.80
N SER A 215 5.69 -12.63 -3.21
CA SER A 215 5.35 -13.11 -4.55
C SER A 215 5.77 -12.13 -5.65
N LEU A 216 5.88 -10.85 -5.32
CA LEU A 216 6.35 -9.80 -6.25
C LEU A 216 7.87 -9.85 -6.54
N LYS A 217 8.62 -10.75 -5.92
CA LYS A 217 10.01 -10.99 -6.33
C LYS A 217 10.11 -11.57 -7.74
N ASN A 218 9.19 -12.46 -8.09
CA ASN A 218 9.12 -13.10 -9.41
C ASN A 218 7.67 -13.35 -9.83
N PRO A 219 6.86 -12.28 -10.03
CA PRO A 219 5.44 -12.42 -10.32
C PRO A 219 5.20 -12.84 -11.76
N GLY A 220 4.08 -13.52 -11.99
CA GLY A 220 3.52 -13.69 -13.31
C GLY A 220 2.55 -12.57 -13.68
N LYS A 221 2.17 -12.49 -14.95
CA LYS A 221 1.25 -11.50 -15.52
C LYS A 221 -0.07 -11.37 -14.76
N TYR A 222 -0.60 -12.48 -14.28
CA TYR A 222 -1.84 -12.50 -13.51
C TYR A 222 -1.74 -11.69 -12.21
N LEU A 223 -0.57 -11.71 -11.56
CA LEU A 223 -0.38 -11.01 -10.29
C LEU A 223 -0.12 -9.51 -10.51
N ASP A 224 0.81 -9.16 -11.43
CA ASP A 224 1.09 -7.77 -11.79
C ASP A 224 1.62 -7.67 -13.21
N VAL A 225 0.90 -6.93 -14.06
CA VAL A 225 1.24 -6.81 -15.49
C VAL A 225 2.54 -6.07 -15.77
N HIS A 226 2.95 -5.16 -14.86
CA HIS A 226 4.17 -4.38 -15.03
C HIS A 226 5.40 -5.13 -14.52
N MET A 227 5.23 -5.89 -13.43
CA MET A 227 6.29 -6.64 -12.81
C MET A 227 6.41 -8.08 -13.32
N ASP A 228 5.53 -8.53 -14.22
CA ASP A 228 5.57 -9.86 -14.83
C ASP A 228 6.99 -10.22 -15.27
N ALA A 229 7.57 -11.26 -14.66
CA ALA A 229 8.96 -11.68 -14.88
C ALA A 229 9.23 -12.15 -16.31
N LYS A 230 8.20 -12.58 -17.03
CA LYS A 230 8.26 -12.97 -18.45
C LYS A 230 7.79 -11.88 -19.41
N GLY A 231 7.29 -10.76 -18.86
CA GLY A 231 6.79 -9.61 -19.62
C GLY A 231 7.68 -8.38 -19.50
N LEU A 232 7.11 -7.26 -18.99
CA LEU A 232 7.85 -6.01 -18.81
C LEU A 232 8.95 -6.07 -17.76
N ASN A 233 8.82 -6.95 -16.80
CA ASN A 233 9.77 -7.22 -15.73
C ASN A 233 10.26 -5.95 -15.00
N PHE A 234 9.37 -4.98 -14.77
CA PHE A 234 9.71 -3.74 -14.09
C PHE A 234 10.14 -4.00 -12.65
N THR A 235 11.23 -3.35 -12.25
CA THR A 235 11.61 -3.26 -10.84
C THR A 235 10.85 -2.12 -10.15
N CYS A 236 10.95 -2.03 -8.82
CA CYS A 236 10.34 -0.93 -8.05
C CYS A 236 10.81 0.45 -8.58
N ALA A 237 12.09 0.58 -8.94
CA ALA A 237 12.68 1.79 -9.47
C ALA A 237 12.15 2.21 -10.86
N ALA A 238 11.40 1.36 -11.56
CA ALA A 238 10.77 1.74 -12.82
C ALA A 238 9.62 2.75 -12.59
N CYS A 239 8.91 2.63 -11.45
CA CYS A 239 7.88 3.58 -11.03
C CYS A 239 8.40 4.56 -9.99
N HIS A 240 9.14 4.08 -8.98
CA HIS A 240 9.79 4.90 -7.97
C HIS A 240 11.17 5.38 -8.47
N ALA A 241 11.15 6.18 -9.55
CA ALA A 241 12.36 6.66 -10.20
C ALA A 241 13.15 7.59 -9.29
N THR A 242 14.25 7.07 -8.77
CA THR A 242 15.07 7.72 -7.74
C THR A 242 16.06 8.70 -8.35
N GLN A 243 16.23 9.85 -7.72
CA GLN A 243 17.29 10.81 -8.04
C GLN A 243 17.99 11.27 -6.76
N GLY A 244 19.32 11.18 -6.71
CA GLY A 244 20.10 11.56 -5.53
C GLY A 244 19.60 10.85 -4.26
N HIS A 245 19.28 9.56 -4.37
CA HIS A 245 18.68 8.72 -3.31
C HIS A 245 17.28 9.14 -2.83
N ASN A 246 16.69 10.19 -3.38
CA ASN A 246 15.31 10.57 -3.06
C ASN A 246 14.33 9.68 -3.86
N ILE A 247 13.60 8.80 -3.15
CA ILE A 247 12.65 7.86 -3.72
C ILE A 247 11.24 8.49 -3.68
N PRO A 248 10.58 8.70 -4.83
CA PRO A 248 9.27 9.35 -4.86
C PRO A 248 8.17 8.47 -4.29
N GLY A 249 7.09 9.11 -3.87
CA GLY A 249 5.92 8.48 -3.28
C GLY A 249 5.92 8.53 -1.75
N SER A 250 4.74 8.71 -1.18
CA SER A 250 4.56 8.75 0.27
C SER A 250 3.13 8.39 0.65
N ARG A 251 2.97 7.55 1.65
CA ARG A 251 1.67 7.29 2.25
C ARG A 251 1.14 8.45 3.10
N TYR A 252 2.01 9.39 3.47
CA TYR A 252 1.66 10.58 4.26
C TYR A 252 1.18 11.74 3.38
N THR A 253 1.48 11.67 2.09
CA THR A 253 1.00 12.56 1.04
C THR A 253 0.71 11.75 -0.22
N PRO A 254 -0.29 10.87 -0.20
CA PRO A 254 -0.63 10.10 -1.39
C PRO A 254 -1.12 11.03 -2.50
N THR A 255 -0.66 10.81 -3.72
CA THR A 255 -1.12 11.58 -4.88
C THR A 255 -2.48 11.08 -5.32
N ALA A 256 -3.53 11.78 -4.95
CA ALA A 256 -4.91 11.39 -5.26
C ALA A 256 -5.21 11.46 -6.75
N ALA A 257 -4.72 12.49 -7.42
CA ALA A 257 -4.83 12.70 -8.85
C ALA A 257 -3.58 13.41 -9.36
N ASP A 258 -2.92 12.83 -10.34
CA ASP A 258 -1.79 13.48 -11.02
C ASP A 258 -2.32 14.23 -12.24
N LYS A 259 -2.41 15.55 -12.13
CA LYS A 259 -2.89 16.41 -13.22
C LYS A 259 -1.81 16.74 -14.24
N GLU A 260 -0.56 16.55 -13.89
CA GLU A 260 0.60 16.93 -14.69
C GLU A 260 1.31 15.76 -15.38
N ALA A 261 0.78 14.62 -15.38
CA ALA A 261 1.10 13.29 -15.96
C ALA A 261 2.43 13.03 -16.70
N ALA A 262 3.28 14.00 -16.91
CA ALA A 262 4.47 13.85 -17.77
C ALA A 262 5.80 13.84 -16.99
N HIS A 263 5.78 13.58 -15.70
CA HIS A 263 6.89 13.95 -14.81
C HIS A 263 7.73 12.84 -14.24
N MET A 264 7.38 11.59 -14.49
CA MET A 264 7.93 10.49 -13.72
C MET A 264 9.42 10.26 -13.85
N ARG A 265 10.02 10.71 -14.92
CA ARG A 265 11.43 10.41 -15.18
C ARG A 265 12.25 11.68 -15.29
N GLY A 266 13.05 11.96 -14.28
CA GLY A 266 14.07 12.99 -14.32
C GLY A 266 13.74 14.33 -13.68
N LYS A 267 12.62 14.47 -12.99
CA LYS A 267 12.37 15.65 -12.14
C LYS A 267 12.91 15.45 -10.72
N LYS A 268 13.45 16.54 -10.18
CA LYS A 268 14.25 16.56 -8.96
C LYS A 268 13.45 16.72 -7.67
N ASP A 269 12.15 16.93 -7.75
CA ASP A 269 11.36 17.31 -6.59
C ASP A 269 10.57 16.13 -6.02
N ASP A 270 10.23 16.23 -4.75
CA ASP A 270 9.41 15.28 -4.01
C ASP A 270 7.98 15.13 -4.59
N THR A 271 7.61 15.99 -5.52
CA THR A 271 6.30 15.97 -6.19
C THR A 271 6.27 15.00 -7.36
N ASN A 272 7.41 14.40 -7.71
CA ASN A 272 7.48 13.37 -8.73
C ASN A 272 6.76 12.11 -8.25
N ALA A 273 5.48 12.05 -8.55
CA ALA A 273 4.62 10.97 -8.10
C ALA A 273 4.82 9.72 -8.94
N ALA A 274 4.98 8.58 -8.29
CA ALA A 274 4.92 7.27 -8.93
C ALA A 274 3.46 6.95 -9.30
N THR A 275 2.92 7.62 -10.32
CA THR A 275 1.51 7.54 -10.71
C THR A 275 1.30 6.78 -12.00
N CYS A 276 0.09 6.25 -12.20
CA CYS A 276 -0.30 5.61 -13.46
C CYS A 276 -0.25 6.60 -14.62
N GLN A 277 -0.71 7.83 -14.38
CA GLN A 277 -0.78 8.90 -15.38
C GLN A 277 0.58 9.31 -15.92
N SER A 278 1.64 9.17 -15.14
CA SER A 278 3.00 9.53 -15.59
C SER A 278 3.50 8.67 -16.78
N CYS A 279 2.93 7.48 -16.99
CA CYS A 279 3.19 6.65 -18.18
C CYS A 279 2.00 6.58 -19.13
N HIS A 280 0.78 6.50 -18.58
CA HIS A 280 -0.44 6.27 -19.36
C HIS A 280 -1.18 7.55 -19.77
N GLY A 281 -0.79 8.71 -19.24
CA GLY A 281 -1.47 9.99 -19.47
C GLY A 281 -2.82 10.10 -18.77
N GLN A 282 -3.52 11.21 -19.02
CA GLN A 282 -4.80 11.52 -18.36
C GLN A 282 -5.99 10.76 -18.99
N LYS A 283 -5.90 10.39 -20.27
CA LYS A 283 -6.99 9.73 -21.02
C LYS A 283 -6.46 8.47 -21.70
N PRO A 284 -6.16 7.40 -20.95
CA PRO A 284 -5.51 6.20 -21.46
C PRO A 284 -6.42 5.31 -22.30
N HIS A 285 -7.74 5.49 -22.24
CA HIS A 285 -8.69 4.67 -22.96
C HIS A 285 -9.00 5.27 -24.34
N LYS A 286 -9.46 4.43 -25.28
CA LYS A 286 -9.84 4.90 -26.62
C LYS A 286 -10.92 5.98 -26.55
N ALA A 287 -10.80 7.02 -27.38
CA ALA A 287 -11.67 8.20 -27.36
C ALA A 287 -13.05 7.97 -28.01
N THR A 288 -13.38 6.77 -28.49
CA THR A 288 -14.60 6.49 -29.24
C THR A 288 -15.49 5.44 -28.57
N GLY A 289 -16.82 5.57 -28.77
CA GLY A 289 -17.82 4.64 -28.25
C GLY A 289 -17.88 4.61 -26.74
N VAL A 290 -18.32 3.49 -26.18
CA VAL A 290 -18.46 3.28 -24.73
C VAL A 290 -17.13 3.49 -23.99
N ARG A 291 -15.99 3.24 -24.63
CA ARG A 291 -14.66 3.41 -24.03
C ARG A 291 -14.29 4.87 -23.77
N ALA A 292 -14.91 5.83 -24.47
CA ALA A 292 -14.74 7.25 -24.16
C ALA A 292 -15.20 7.58 -22.74
N LYS A 293 -16.29 6.94 -22.27
CA LYS A 293 -16.80 7.09 -20.90
C LYS A 293 -15.80 6.67 -19.83
N LEU A 294 -14.92 5.72 -20.10
CA LEU A 294 -13.88 5.32 -19.15
C LEU A 294 -12.88 6.45 -18.88
N ASN A 295 -12.62 7.33 -19.87
CA ASN A 295 -11.80 8.52 -19.66
C ASN A 295 -12.51 9.60 -18.82
N GLU A 296 -13.84 9.65 -18.84
CA GLU A 296 -14.63 10.53 -17.95
C GLU A 296 -14.60 10.00 -16.50
N HIS A 297 -14.58 8.66 -16.31
CA HIS A 297 -14.46 8.07 -14.98
C HIS A 297 -13.15 8.46 -14.28
N THR A 298 -12.05 8.70 -15.02
CA THR A 298 -10.77 9.10 -14.41
C THR A 298 -10.85 10.44 -13.68
N ASP A 299 -11.88 11.22 -13.90
CA ASP A 299 -12.12 12.47 -13.16
C ASP A 299 -12.62 12.24 -11.71
N LYS A 300 -13.20 11.08 -11.44
CA LYS A 300 -13.75 10.73 -10.12
C LYS A 300 -13.18 9.44 -9.53
N LEU A 301 -12.63 8.55 -10.36
CA LEU A 301 -12.08 7.26 -9.93
C LEU A 301 -10.56 7.24 -10.13
N ALA A 302 -9.84 6.76 -9.12
CA ALA A 302 -8.45 6.37 -9.31
C ALA A 302 -8.34 5.17 -10.26
N CYS A 303 -7.27 5.10 -11.04
CA CYS A 303 -7.03 3.99 -11.98
C CYS A 303 -7.07 2.63 -11.27
N GLN A 304 -6.53 2.59 -10.06
CA GLN A 304 -6.49 1.42 -9.19
C GLN A 304 -7.87 0.88 -8.82
N THR A 305 -8.90 1.75 -8.80
CA THR A 305 -10.27 1.34 -8.49
C THR A 305 -10.78 0.27 -9.45
N CYS A 306 -10.43 0.37 -10.73
CA CYS A 306 -10.81 -0.61 -11.75
C CYS A 306 -9.72 -1.66 -11.99
N HIS A 307 -8.44 -1.25 -11.99
CA HIS A 307 -7.32 -2.10 -12.41
C HIS A 307 -6.70 -2.92 -11.27
N ILE A 308 -7.15 -2.72 -10.03
CA ILE A 308 -6.79 -3.58 -8.89
C ILE A 308 -8.09 -4.06 -8.21
N PRO A 309 -8.82 -5.00 -8.83
CA PRO A 309 -10.15 -5.41 -8.37
C PRO A 309 -10.15 -6.16 -7.04
N GLN A 310 -9.01 -6.71 -6.65
CA GLN A 310 -8.77 -7.45 -5.40
C GLN A 310 -7.31 -7.30 -4.99
N TYR A 311 -7.04 -7.35 -3.71
CA TYR A 311 -5.68 -7.47 -3.16
C TYR A 311 -5.51 -8.80 -2.41
N ALA A 312 -4.32 -9.06 -1.87
CA ALA A 312 -3.96 -10.35 -1.25
C ALA A 312 -4.19 -11.54 -2.21
N ARG A 313 -3.79 -11.39 -3.47
CA ARG A 313 -4.07 -12.38 -4.52
C ARG A 313 -3.09 -13.54 -4.53
N ALA A 314 -1.93 -13.41 -3.91
CA ALA A 314 -0.93 -14.48 -3.81
C ALA A 314 -0.72 -14.94 -2.37
N GLN A 315 -0.60 -14.01 -1.45
CA GLN A 315 -0.44 -14.28 -0.02
C GLN A 315 -1.60 -13.68 0.76
N PRO A 316 -2.14 -14.38 1.76
CA PRO A 316 -3.13 -13.80 2.65
C PRO A 316 -2.55 -12.61 3.41
N THR A 317 -3.35 -11.57 3.59
CA THR A 317 -2.97 -10.39 4.36
C THR A 317 -3.65 -10.37 5.72
N LYS A 318 -2.97 -9.86 6.73
CA LYS A 318 -3.57 -9.68 8.05
C LYS A 318 -4.61 -8.56 7.98
N MET A 319 -5.86 -8.85 8.36
CA MET A 319 -6.98 -7.91 8.34
C MET A 319 -7.34 -7.39 9.72
N SER A 320 -7.05 -8.15 10.77
CA SER A 320 -7.28 -7.70 12.14
C SER A 320 -6.24 -8.21 13.12
N TRP A 321 -6.11 -7.47 14.23
CA TRP A 321 -5.25 -7.81 15.35
C TRP A 321 -5.84 -7.29 16.66
N ASP A 322 -6.23 -8.20 17.55
CA ASP A 322 -6.74 -7.88 18.88
C ASP A 322 -5.67 -8.10 19.95
N TRP A 323 -5.03 -7.02 20.39
CA TRP A 323 -4.05 -7.07 21.46
C TRP A 323 -4.66 -7.38 22.84
N SER A 324 -5.95 -7.12 23.05
CA SER A 324 -6.60 -7.34 24.35
C SER A 324 -6.68 -8.82 24.75
N THR A 325 -6.49 -9.71 23.78
CA THR A 325 -6.51 -11.16 24.00
C THR A 325 -5.12 -11.76 24.22
N ALA A 326 -4.05 -10.97 24.07
CA ALA A 326 -2.68 -11.41 24.24
C ALA A 326 -2.37 -11.77 25.71
N GLY A 327 -1.35 -12.61 25.91
CA GLY A 327 -0.86 -12.99 27.25
C GLY A 327 -1.44 -14.27 27.82
N LYS A 328 -2.37 -14.95 27.14
CA LYS A 328 -2.87 -16.26 27.59
C LYS A 328 -1.76 -17.31 27.52
N LEU A 329 -1.64 -18.11 28.56
CA LEU A 329 -0.69 -19.21 28.65
C LEU A 329 -1.45 -20.54 28.78
N LYS A 330 -0.90 -21.60 28.19
CA LYS A 330 -1.38 -22.97 28.38
C LYS A 330 -0.32 -23.72 29.19
N ASP A 331 -0.72 -24.24 30.35
CA ASP A 331 0.18 -24.91 31.31
C ASP A 331 1.43 -24.04 31.62
N GLY A 332 1.22 -22.72 31.81
CA GLY A 332 2.29 -21.75 32.09
C GLY A 332 3.21 -21.43 30.92
N LYS A 333 2.92 -21.94 29.71
CA LYS A 333 3.75 -21.74 28.51
C LYS A 333 3.00 -20.99 27.42
N PRO A 334 3.71 -20.12 26.65
CA PRO A 334 3.12 -19.48 25.48
C PRO A 334 2.77 -20.51 24.41
N PHE A 335 1.69 -20.27 23.68
CA PHE A 335 1.20 -21.13 22.63
C PHE A 335 0.72 -20.34 21.41
N THR A 336 0.60 -21.04 20.28
CA THR A 336 0.08 -20.50 19.02
C THR A 336 -1.03 -21.42 18.52
N VAL A 337 -2.11 -20.84 18.00
CA VAL A 337 -3.18 -21.56 17.29
C VAL A 337 -3.13 -21.14 15.83
N LYS A 338 -3.22 -22.11 14.93
CA LYS A 338 -3.29 -21.88 13.49
C LYS A 338 -4.73 -21.92 13.00
N ASP A 339 -5.03 -21.13 11.97
CA ASP A 339 -6.26 -21.26 11.18
C ASP A 339 -6.18 -22.42 10.19
N SER A 340 -7.25 -22.67 9.44
CA SER A 340 -7.29 -23.71 8.40
C SER A 340 -6.29 -23.49 7.26
N GLY A 341 -5.81 -22.28 7.06
CA GLY A 341 -4.80 -21.91 6.07
C GLY A 341 -3.36 -22.02 6.59
N GLY A 342 -3.18 -22.40 7.86
CA GLY A 342 -1.86 -22.51 8.50
C GLY A 342 -1.28 -21.19 9.02
N HIS A 343 -2.05 -20.08 8.99
CA HIS A 343 -1.65 -18.81 9.55
C HIS A 343 -1.96 -18.75 11.05
N ASP A 344 -1.27 -17.88 11.77
CA ASP A 344 -1.55 -17.66 13.18
C ASP A 344 -2.95 -17.05 13.34
N ALA A 345 -3.86 -17.77 13.98
CA ALA A 345 -5.14 -17.24 14.43
C ALA A 345 -5.04 -16.64 15.84
N TYR A 346 -4.14 -17.20 16.66
CA TYR A 346 -3.78 -16.71 17.97
C TYR A 346 -2.29 -16.94 18.25
N ASP A 347 -1.66 -16.01 18.96
CA ASP A 347 -0.29 -16.14 19.51
C ASP A 347 -0.27 -15.48 20.88
N SER A 348 0.18 -16.18 21.92
CA SER A 348 0.29 -15.64 23.29
C SER A 348 0.99 -14.29 23.36
N LYS A 349 1.98 -14.05 22.50
CA LYS A 349 2.73 -12.79 22.42
C LYS A 349 1.93 -11.64 21.84
N LYS A 350 0.86 -11.92 21.09
CA LYS A 350 0.23 -10.93 20.21
C LYS A 350 -1.30 -10.89 20.32
N GLY A 351 -1.96 -11.99 20.68
CA GLY A 351 -3.41 -12.12 20.71
C GLY A 351 -4.01 -12.71 19.43
N ASP A 352 -5.25 -12.35 19.12
CA ASP A 352 -6.01 -12.90 18.02
C ASP A 352 -5.75 -12.16 16.70
N PHE A 353 -5.73 -12.91 15.59
CA PHE A 353 -5.55 -12.42 14.25
C PHE A 353 -6.60 -12.95 13.28
N ARG A 354 -6.81 -12.23 12.20
CA ARG A 354 -7.54 -12.70 11.03
C ARG A 354 -6.77 -12.37 9.77
N TYR A 355 -6.56 -13.39 8.94
CA TYR A 355 -5.97 -13.28 7.61
C TYR A 355 -7.01 -13.53 6.55
N GLU A 356 -6.92 -12.84 5.42
CA GLU A 356 -7.82 -13.01 4.28
C GLU A 356 -7.07 -12.96 2.96
N SER A 357 -7.56 -13.70 1.97
CA SER A 357 -7.07 -13.71 0.59
C SER A 357 -8.13 -13.19 -0.37
N HIS A 358 -7.70 -12.71 -1.54
CA HIS A 358 -8.60 -12.24 -2.60
C HIS A 358 -9.62 -11.21 -2.11
N VAL A 359 -9.14 -10.29 -1.27
CA VAL A 359 -10.00 -9.32 -0.58
C VAL A 359 -10.48 -8.25 -1.56
N ILE A 360 -11.79 -8.01 -1.52
CA ILE A 360 -12.40 -6.87 -2.22
C ILE A 360 -12.06 -5.60 -1.43
N PRO A 361 -11.46 -4.56 -2.06
CA PRO A 361 -11.16 -3.32 -1.38
C PRO A 361 -12.43 -2.62 -0.86
N GLU A 362 -12.27 -1.88 0.23
CA GLU A 362 -13.17 -0.79 0.56
C GLU A 362 -12.82 0.44 -0.30
N TYR A 363 -13.75 1.40 -0.42
CA TYR A 363 -13.55 2.55 -1.29
C TYR A 363 -13.81 3.84 -0.54
N VAL A 364 -12.87 4.79 -0.66
CA VAL A 364 -12.94 6.09 0.02
C VAL A 364 -12.63 7.23 -0.94
N TRP A 365 -13.19 8.41 -0.67
CA TRP A 365 -12.72 9.65 -1.28
C TRP A 365 -11.35 10.02 -0.71
N LEU A 366 -10.41 10.37 -1.59
CA LEU A 366 -9.06 10.78 -1.21
C LEU A 366 -8.64 11.96 -2.07
N ASN A 367 -8.26 13.07 -1.42
CA ASN A 367 -7.73 14.27 -2.08
C ASN A 367 -6.21 14.47 -1.87
N GLY A 368 -5.54 13.48 -1.28
CA GLY A 368 -4.11 13.55 -0.97
C GLY A 368 -3.80 14.02 0.45
N LYS A 369 -4.78 14.53 1.19
CA LYS A 369 -4.60 14.97 2.57
C LYS A 369 -4.86 13.83 3.55
N VAL A 370 -4.03 13.75 4.57
CA VAL A 370 -4.10 12.70 5.60
C VAL A 370 -3.84 13.32 6.97
N LYS A 371 -4.59 12.87 7.98
CA LYS A 371 -4.34 13.16 9.39
C LYS A 371 -4.06 11.85 10.13
N TYR A 372 -3.21 11.91 11.14
CA TYR A 372 -2.91 10.77 12.01
C TYR A 372 -3.30 11.07 13.45
N THR A 373 -3.75 10.04 14.17
CA THR A 373 -3.78 10.02 15.62
C THR A 373 -2.38 9.65 16.11
N LEU A 374 -1.71 10.59 16.76
CA LEU A 374 -0.36 10.42 17.30
C LEU A 374 -0.42 10.05 18.79
N LEU A 375 0.72 9.66 19.35
CA LEU A 375 0.84 9.44 20.79
C LEU A 375 0.56 10.75 21.53
N GLY A 376 -0.40 10.70 22.46
CA GLY A 376 -0.89 11.86 23.22
C GLY A 376 -2.16 12.49 22.63
N ASP A 377 -2.58 12.13 21.42
CA ASP A 377 -3.89 12.54 20.91
C ASP A 377 -5.00 11.71 21.59
N PRO A 378 -6.20 12.29 21.81
CA PRO A 378 -7.29 11.58 22.46
C PRO A 378 -7.84 10.45 21.58
N VAL A 379 -8.16 9.31 22.20
CA VAL A 379 -8.83 8.18 21.56
C VAL A 379 -10.35 8.33 21.59
N ASN A 380 -11.05 7.62 20.73
CA ASN A 380 -12.50 7.51 20.75
C ASN A 380 -12.91 6.27 21.56
N GLU A 381 -13.13 6.42 22.85
CA GLU A 381 -13.48 5.32 23.76
C GLU A 381 -14.83 4.66 23.43
N ASN A 382 -15.78 5.42 22.87
CA ASN A 382 -17.14 4.97 22.57
C ASN A 382 -17.32 4.52 21.12
N GLY A 383 -16.22 4.41 20.37
CA GLY A 383 -16.26 4.05 18.96
C GLY A 383 -14.92 3.54 18.46
N VAL A 384 -14.60 3.85 17.21
CA VAL A 384 -13.36 3.45 16.57
C VAL A 384 -12.40 4.63 16.50
N THR A 385 -11.19 4.47 17.05
CA THR A 385 -10.09 5.43 16.87
C THR A 385 -9.43 5.21 15.51
N LYS A 386 -9.52 6.19 14.65
CA LYS A 386 -8.85 6.16 13.35
C LYS A 386 -7.38 6.52 13.52
N ILE A 387 -6.48 5.55 13.36
CA ILE A 387 -5.03 5.78 13.41
C ILE A 387 -4.61 6.74 12.30
N ASN A 388 -5.23 6.64 11.13
CA ASN A 388 -5.15 7.64 10.08
C ASN A 388 -6.51 7.88 9.44
N GLU A 389 -6.71 9.09 8.93
CA GLU A 389 -7.93 9.49 8.25
C GLU A 389 -7.56 10.16 6.93
N PHE A 390 -8.17 9.68 5.85
CA PHE A 390 -8.07 10.30 4.53
C PHE A 390 -9.19 11.31 4.35
N PHE A 391 -8.84 12.45 3.74
CA PHE A 391 -9.81 13.47 3.42
C PHE A 391 -10.14 13.43 1.94
N GLY A 392 -11.37 13.76 1.64
CA GLY A 392 -11.85 13.87 0.28
C GLY A 392 -13.36 14.01 0.22
N SER A 393 -13.83 14.61 -0.86
CA SER A 393 -15.25 14.86 -1.12
C SER A 393 -15.51 14.78 -2.62
N PRO A 394 -16.73 14.46 -3.04
CA PRO A 394 -17.09 14.46 -4.45
C PRO A 394 -16.97 15.84 -5.11
N ASP A 395 -17.03 16.92 -4.31
CA ASP A 395 -17.19 18.30 -4.79
C ASP A 395 -15.88 19.14 -4.68
N ASP A 396 -14.80 18.58 -4.13
CA ASP A 396 -13.56 19.34 -3.91
C ASP A 396 -12.65 19.45 -5.16
N GLY A 397 -13.04 18.83 -6.27
CA GLY A 397 -12.30 18.88 -7.55
C GLY A 397 -10.93 18.19 -7.56
N ALA A 398 -10.44 17.75 -6.39
CA ALA A 398 -9.15 17.10 -6.20
C ALA A 398 -9.28 15.61 -5.90
N SER A 399 -10.37 15.21 -5.27
CA SER A 399 -10.60 13.84 -4.84
C SER A 399 -10.82 12.86 -5.97
N ARG A 400 -10.37 11.64 -5.70
CA ARG A 400 -10.73 10.44 -6.45
C ARG A 400 -11.24 9.38 -5.47
N ILE A 401 -12.07 8.47 -5.95
CA ILE A 401 -12.46 7.27 -5.21
C ILE A 401 -11.32 6.26 -5.34
N TRP A 402 -10.75 5.87 -4.21
CA TRP A 402 -9.60 4.97 -4.12
C TRP A 402 -9.95 3.64 -3.48
N PRO A 403 -9.42 2.52 -3.98
CA PRO A 403 -9.47 1.24 -3.28
C PRO A 403 -8.52 1.28 -2.08
N VAL A 404 -9.00 0.81 -0.95
CA VAL A 404 -8.22 0.78 0.30
C VAL A 404 -8.35 -0.56 1.02
N LYS A 405 -7.30 -0.92 1.73
CA LYS A 405 -7.34 -1.91 2.81
C LYS A 405 -7.63 -1.18 4.11
N VAL A 406 -8.63 -1.62 4.86
CA VAL A 406 -8.88 -1.15 6.22
C VAL A 406 -8.45 -2.25 7.19
N PHE A 407 -7.42 -1.95 7.97
CA PHE A 407 -6.92 -2.84 9.01
C PHE A 407 -7.59 -2.49 10.34
N ARG A 408 -8.27 -3.46 10.95
CA ARG A 408 -8.98 -3.29 12.22
C ARG A 408 -8.16 -3.86 13.37
N GLY A 409 -8.04 -3.11 14.44
CA GLY A 409 -7.25 -3.51 15.59
C GLY A 409 -7.90 -3.17 16.91
N LYS A 410 -7.30 -3.69 17.98
CA LYS A 410 -7.61 -3.30 19.35
C LYS A 410 -6.30 -3.01 20.06
N GLN A 411 -6.11 -1.75 20.47
CA GLN A 411 -4.83 -1.23 20.97
C GLN A 411 -4.97 -0.81 22.44
N PRO A 412 -3.92 -0.95 23.26
CA PRO A 412 -3.94 -0.42 24.60
C PRO A 412 -3.95 1.10 24.64
N TYR A 413 -4.68 1.67 25.59
CA TYR A 413 -4.70 3.10 25.87
C TYR A 413 -4.73 3.36 27.37
N ASP A 414 -4.24 4.51 27.79
CA ASP A 414 -4.24 4.97 29.16
C ASP A 414 -5.61 5.53 29.55
N LEU A 415 -6.19 5.03 30.66
CA LEU A 415 -7.52 5.45 31.11
C LEU A 415 -7.54 6.86 31.70
N GLU A 416 -6.40 7.42 32.08
CA GLU A 416 -6.31 8.77 32.64
C GLU A 416 -6.12 9.81 31.52
N SER A 417 -5.07 9.68 30.72
CA SER A 417 -4.77 10.62 29.63
C SER A 417 -5.63 10.42 28.38
N LYS A 418 -6.40 9.31 28.31
CA LYS A 418 -7.23 8.95 27.14
C LYS A 418 -6.44 8.88 25.83
N SER A 419 -5.19 8.48 25.88
CA SER A 419 -4.31 8.40 24.73
C SER A 419 -3.73 6.99 24.53
N LEU A 420 -3.35 6.66 23.27
CA LEU A 420 -2.76 5.36 22.94
C LEU A 420 -1.46 5.14 23.70
N LEU A 421 -1.25 3.90 24.14
CA LEU A 421 -0.03 3.42 24.77
C LEU A 421 0.78 2.56 23.79
N VAL A 422 2.10 2.60 23.95
CA VAL A 422 3.04 1.74 23.21
C VAL A 422 3.56 0.69 24.17
N PRO A 423 3.23 -0.60 24.01
CA PRO A 423 3.83 -1.63 24.84
C PRO A 423 5.32 -1.83 24.46
N HIS A 424 6.17 -1.99 25.46
CA HIS A 424 7.49 -2.55 25.28
C HIS A 424 7.37 -4.04 24.99
N THR A 425 7.46 -4.43 23.71
CA THR A 425 7.16 -5.82 23.33
C THR A 425 8.35 -6.74 23.45
N ALA A 426 9.55 -6.26 23.11
CA ALA A 426 10.75 -7.10 23.05
C ALA A 426 12.01 -6.28 23.24
N ALA A 427 12.95 -6.83 24.00
CA ALA A 427 14.33 -6.37 24.08
C ALA A 427 15.16 -6.89 22.90
N GLY A 428 16.39 -6.37 22.76
CA GLY A 428 17.34 -6.82 21.74
C GLY A 428 17.61 -8.33 21.77
N TYR A 429 18.20 -8.82 20.70
CA TYR A 429 18.50 -10.25 20.60
C TYR A 429 19.37 -10.76 21.75
N GLY A 430 18.88 -11.79 22.45
CA GLY A 430 19.60 -12.42 23.57
C GLY A 430 19.56 -11.63 24.88
N VAL A 431 18.89 -10.48 24.93
CA VAL A 431 18.72 -9.68 26.14
C VAL A 431 17.48 -10.16 26.89
N ARG A 432 17.64 -10.45 28.19
CA ARG A 432 16.52 -10.67 29.09
C ARG A 432 16.03 -9.31 29.61
N ASP A 433 14.74 -9.09 29.53
CA ASP A 433 14.10 -7.88 30.00
C ASP A 433 12.74 -8.24 30.61
N ASP A 434 12.61 -8.05 31.91
CA ASP A 434 11.41 -8.42 32.66
C ASP A 434 10.24 -7.43 32.40
N THR A 435 10.46 -6.33 31.71
CA THR A 435 9.41 -5.42 31.22
C THR A 435 8.96 -5.74 29.80
N ALA A 436 9.69 -6.62 29.07
CA ALA A 436 9.31 -6.98 27.71
C ALA A 436 8.12 -7.94 27.68
N PHE A 437 6.98 -7.50 27.11
CA PHE A 437 5.73 -8.26 27.08
C PHE A 437 5.89 -9.67 26.50
N TRP A 438 6.70 -9.84 25.46
CA TRP A 438 6.91 -11.15 24.80
C TRP A 438 7.75 -12.13 25.62
N GLN A 439 8.31 -11.67 26.75
CA GLN A 439 9.10 -12.50 27.68
C GLN A 439 8.33 -12.82 28.97
N ASN A 440 7.54 -11.88 29.48
CA ASN A 440 6.88 -12.01 30.78
C ASN A 440 5.34 -12.03 30.73
N PHE A 441 4.73 -11.58 29.62
CA PHE A 441 3.27 -11.50 29.42
C PHE A 441 2.53 -10.61 30.45
N GLN A 442 3.22 -9.60 30.99
CA GLN A 442 2.66 -8.64 31.96
C GLN A 442 2.45 -7.29 31.27
N TRP A 443 1.20 -6.83 31.26
CA TRP A 443 0.84 -5.59 30.57
C TRP A 443 1.36 -4.34 31.28
N GLU A 444 1.21 -4.27 32.62
CA GLU A 444 1.54 -3.07 33.38
C GLU A 444 3.00 -2.66 33.19
N GLY A 445 3.94 -3.59 33.41
CA GLY A 445 5.37 -3.34 33.23
C GLY A 445 5.73 -2.96 31.80
N ALA A 446 5.12 -3.65 30.82
CA ALA A 446 5.37 -3.37 29.41
C ALA A 446 4.83 -2.01 28.96
N LEU A 447 3.69 -1.58 29.49
CA LEU A 447 3.09 -0.28 29.17
C LEU A 447 3.81 0.85 29.89
N GLN A 448 4.25 0.65 31.14
CA GLN A 448 5.08 1.61 31.85
C GLN A 448 6.40 1.87 31.13
N ALA A 449 7.16 0.83 30.80
CA ALA A 449 8.41 0.94 30.06
C ALA A 449 8.21 1.56 28.66
N GLY A 450 7.11 1.22 28.01
CA GLY A 450 6.75 1.79 26.72
C GLY A 450 6.41 3.27 26.78
N ALA A 451 5.67 3.70 27.78
CA ALA A 451 5.32 5.11 28.00
C ALA A 451 6.55 5.95 28.33
N GLU A 452 7.43 5.45 29.20
CA GLU A 452 8.72 6.09 29.53
C GLU A 452 9.58 6.29 28.29
N ALA A 453 9.77 5.23 27.48
CA ALA A 453 10.55 5.31 26.24
C ALA A 453 9.93 6.24 25.20
N ALA A 454 8.61 6.42 25.23
CA ALA A 454 7.90 7.35 24.35
C ALA A 454 7.84 8.79 24.91
N GLY A 455 8.33 9.03 26.13
CA GLY A 455 8.23 10.33 26.83
C GLY A 455 6.77 10.74 27.08
N ARG A 456 5.90 9.77 27.45
CA ARG A 456 4.47 9.97 27.69
C ARG A 456 4.07 9.56 29.10
N PRO A 457 3.08 10.24 29.70
CA PRO A 457 2.56 9.82 30.99
C PRO A 457 1.82 8.48 30.88
N PHE A 458 1.83 7.71 31.97
CA PHE A 458 0.98 6.55 32.16
C PHE A 458 0.42 6.55 33.58
N GLY A 459 -0.88 6.61 33.71
CA GLY A 459 -1.57 6.68 35.01
C GLY A 459 -1.69 5.34 35.74
N GLY A 460 -1.04 4.28 35.24
CA GLY A 460 -1.05 2.96 35.86
C GLY A 460 -2.31 2.14 35.59
N LYS A 461 -3.32 2.72 34.92
CA LYS A 461 -4.55 2.03 34.51
C LYS A 461 -4.73 2.10 33.00
N PHE A 462 -5.01 0.98 32.40
CA PHE A 462 -5.17 0.89 30.94
C PHE A 462 -6.45 0.16 30.54
N GLY A 463 -6.87 0.40 29.32
CA GLY A 463 -7.95 -0.30 28.64
C GLY A 463 -7.54 -0.61 27.21
N PHE A 464 -8.48 -1.15 26.42
CA PHE A 464 -8.27 -1.41 25.00
C PHE A 464 -9.36 -0.74 24.18
N VAL A 465 -8.95 0.00 23.15
CA VAL A 465 -9.86 0.71 22.25
C VAL A 465 -9.78 0.13 20.84
N ALA A 466 -10.92 0.06 20.16
CA ALA A 466 -10.97 -0.33 18.77
C ALA A 466 -10.28 0.72 17.89
N THR A 467 -9.47 0.24 16.93
CA THR A 467 -8.72 1.11 16.02
C THR A 467 -8.88 0.68 14.57
N GLU A 468 -8.82 1.64 13.66
CA GLU A 468 -8.74 1.40 12.22
C GLU A 468 -7.54 2.14 11.63
N MET A 469 -6.87 1.49 10.67
CA MET A 469 -5.82 2.09 9.86
C MET A 469 -6.03 1.77 8.40
N THR A 470 -6.06 2.79 7.57
CA THR A 470 -6.41 2.68 6.15
C THR A 470 -5.17 2.80 5.27
N TRP A 471 -5.08 1.93 4.26
CA TRP A 471 -3.98 1.86 3.30
C TRP A 471 -4.52 1.91 1.88
N PRO A 472 -4.07 2.85 1.03
CA PRO A 472 -4.37 2.81 -0.40
C PRO A 472 -3.76 1.54 -1.02
N ILE A 473 -4.52 0.90 -1.89
CA ILE A 473 -4.07 -0.24 -2.70
C ILE A 473 -3.54 0.30 -4.02
N THR A 474 -2.27 0.04 -4.31
CA THR A 474 -1.56 0.69 -5.42
C THR A 474 -0.72 -0.25 -6.29
N HIS A 475 -0.53 -1.50 -5.86
CA HIS A 475 0.28 -2.51 -6.54
C HIS A 475 -0.56 -3.73 -6.92
N MET A 476 0.04 -4.69 -7.61
CA MET A 476 -0.61 -5.89 -8.14
C MET A 476 -1.68 -5.55 -9.17
N VAL A 477 -1.30 -4.74 -10.18
CA VAL A 477 -2.18 -4.34 -11.27
C VAL A 477 -2.57 -5.56 -12.10
N ALA A 478 -3.87 -5.82 -12.17
CA ALA A 478 -4.42 -6.96 -12.90
C ALA A 478 -4.30 -6.80 -14.43
N PRO A 479 -4.32 -7.88 -15.20
CA PRO A 479 -4.54 -7.82 -16.64
C PRO A 479 -5.80 -7.02 -16.99
N LYS A 480 -5.80 -6.36 -18.13
CA LYS A 480 -6.94 -5.51 -18.54
C LYS A 480 -8.25 -6.29 -18.64
N GLU A 481 -8.18 -7.59 -18.90
CA GLU A 481 -9.29 -8.52 -18.98
C GLU A 481 -9.97 -8.73 -17.63
N ASP A 482 -9.20 -8.58 -16.54
CA ASP A 482 -9.65 -8.75 -15.16
C ASP A 482 -10.01 -7.41 -14.49
N ALA A 483 -9.90 -6.29 -15.21
CA ALA A 483 -10.38 -4.99 -14.71
C ALA A 483 -11.89 -5.01 -14.45
N LEU A 484 -12.35 -4.21 -13.49
CA LEU A 484 -13.77 -4.16 -13.14
C LEU A 484 -14.65 -3.83 -14.35
N THR A 485 -15.73 -4.57 -14.51
CA THR A 485 -16.76 -4.35 -15.52
C THR A 485 -17.76 -3.29 -15.06
N CYS A 486 -18.54 -2.74 -16.00
CA CYS A 486 -19.57 -1.73 -15.70
C CYS A 486 -20.57 -2.23 -14.64
N THR A 487 -21.04 -3.47 -14.77
CA THR A 487 -22.07 -4.06 -13.89
C THR A 487 -21.55 -4.32 -12.47
N GLN A 488 -20.25 -4.49 -12.28
CA GLN A 488 -19.66 -4.65 -10.94
C GLN A 488 -19.72 -3.36 -10.12
N CYS A 489 -19.86 -2.20 -10.75
CA CYS A 489 -20.06 -0.92 -10.09
C CYS A 489 -21.50 -0.44 -10.22
N HIS A 490 -22.09 -0.51 -11.44
CA HIS A 490 -23.43 -0.02 -11.78
C HIS A 490 -24.52 -1.05 -11.43
N SER A 491 -24.61 -1.39 -10.14
CA SER A 491 -25.64 -2.28 -9.59
C SER A 491 -25.94 -1.91 -8.14
N LYS A 492 -27.07 -2.36 -7.61
CA LYS A 492 -27.51 -2.07 -6.22
C LYS A 492 -26.47 -2.54 -5.17
N SER A 493 -25.87 -3.71 -5.38
CA SER A 493 -24.84 -4.30 -4.53
C SER A 493 -23.43 -4.22 -5.15
N GLY A 494 -23.19 -3.21 -6.01
CA GLY A 494 -21.92 -3.03 -6.70
C GLY A 494 -20.78 -2.59 -5.78
N ARG A 495 -19.57 -2.59 -6.32
CA ARG A 495 -18.33 -2.24 -5.60
C ARG A 495 -18.41 -0.89 -4.86
N LEU A 496 -19.10 0.09 -5.45
CA LEU A 496 -19.21 1.45 -4.90
C LEU A 496 -20.51 1.68 -4.14
N GLN A 497 -21.20 0.62 -3.69
CA GLN A 497 -22.51 0.74 -3.01
C GLN A 497 -22.49 1.66 -1.77
N ASN A 498 -21.36 1.71 -1.05
CA ASN A 498 -21.20 2.52 0.17
C ASN A 498 -20.60 3.91 -0.09
N VAL A 499 -20.22 4.22 -1.32
CA VAL A 499 -19.64 5.53 -1.66
C VAL A 499 -20.76 6.56 -1.82
N LYS A 500 -20.74 7.58 -0.98
CA LYS A 500 -21.73 8.67 -0.97
C LYS A 500 -21.29 9.85 -1.83
N GLY A 501 -22.25 10.72 -2.17
CA GLY A 501 -22.01 11.99 -2.85
C GLY A 501 -21.87 11.90 -4.37
N ILE A 502 -22.17 10.74 -4.96
CA ILE A 502 -22.30 10.58 -6.43
C ILE A 502 -23.58 9.83 -6.75
N TYR A 503 -24.22 10.22 -7.84
CA TYR A 503 -25.27 9.41 -8.46
C TYR A 503 -24.60 8.27 -9.24
N LEU A 504 -24.97 7.04 -8.91
CA LEU A 504 -24.46 5.85 -9.57
C LEU A 504 -25.63 5.13 -10.28
N PRO A 505 -25.67 5.14 -11.62
CA PRO A 505 -26.70 4.40 -12.37
C PRO A 505 -26.74 2.93 -11.92
N GLY A 506 -27.96 2.41 -11.75
CA GLY A 506 -28.17 1.04 -11.26
C GLY A 506 -28.21 0.91 -9.72
N ARG A 507 -27.45 1.72 -8.97
CA ARG A 507 -27.59 1.82 -7.51
C ARG A 507 -28.71 2.78 -7.10
N ASP A 508 -28.67 3.98 -7.67
CA ASP A 508 -29.52 5.13 -7.26
C ASP A 508 -30.73 5.32 -8.19
N ALA A 509 -30.96 4.38 -9.11
CA ALA A 509 -32.10 4.40 -10.02
C ALA A 509 -33.41 4.43 -9.24
N ASN A 510 -34.31 5.34 -9.63
CA ASN A 510 -35.67 5.43 -9.10
C ASN A 510 -36.61 4.80 -10.11
N PRO A 511 -37.21 3.61 -9.83
CA PRO A 511 -38.08 2.90 -10.78
C PRO A 511 -39.29 3.73 -11.27
N TRP A 512 -39.81 4.60 -10.42
CA TRP A 512 -40.91 5.46 -10.79
C TRP A 512 -40.52 6.58 -11.76
N LEU A 513 -39.37 7.22 -11.52
CA LEU A 513 -38.84 8.24 -12.43
C LEU A 513 -38.45 7.62 -13.78
N ASP A 514 -37.85 6.43 -13.76
CA ASP A 514 -37.50 5.70 -14.98
C ASP A 514 -38.73 5.30 -15.77
N LEU A 515 -39.80 4.82 -15.10
CA LEU A 515 -41.06 4.48 -15.73
C LEU A 515 -41.75 5.72 -16.34
N LEU A 516 -41.87 6.79 -15.56
CA LEU A 516 -42.51 8.02 -16.03
C LEU A 516 -41.73 8.67 -17.16
N GLY A 517 -40.38 8.69 -17.06
CA GLY A 517 -39.52 9.19 -18.11
C GLY A 517 -39.60 8.35 -19.38
N GLY A 518 -39.67 7.03 -19.25
CA GLY A 518 -39.88 6.10 -20.37
C GLY A 518 -41.20 6.29 -21.06
N LEU A 519 -42.31 6.46 -20.27
CA LEU A 519 -43.62 6.74 -20.80
C LEU A 519 -43.68 8.09 -21.53
N ALA A 520 -43.06 9.13 -20.98
CA ALA A 520 -42.96 10.44 -21.62
C ALA A 520 -42.17 10.38 -22.94
N ALA A 521 -41.03 9.69 -22.95
CA ALA A 521 -40.21 9.49 -24.16
C ALA A 521 -41.00 8.72 -25.24
N LEU A 522 -41.67 7.64 -24.86
CA LEU A 522 -42.53 6.87 -25.77
C LEU A 522 -43.69 7.71 -26.32
N GLY A 523 -44.38 8.45 -25.46
CA GLY A 523 -45.44 9.35 -25.85
C GLY A 523 -44.99 10.42 -26.85
N THR A 524 -43.82 11.02 -26.59
CA THR A 524 -43.20 12.00 -27.51
C THR A 524 -42.88 11.35 -28.86
N LEU A 525 -42.28 10.18 -28.86
CA LEU A 525 -41.92 9.45 -30.10
C LEU A 525 -43.20 9.13 -30.91
N LEU A 526 -44.24 8.61 -30.27
CA LEU A 526 -45.52 8.32 -30.92
C LEU A 526 -46.18 9.60 -31.46
N GLY A 527 -46.14 10.70 -30.70
CA GLY A 527 -46.63 12.00 -31.15
C GLY A 527 -45.90 12.51 -32.41
N VAL A 528 -44.57 12.41 -32.45
CA VAL A 528 -43.76 12.80 -33.62
C VAL A 528 -44.11 11.93 -34.84
N ILE A 529 -44.24 10.61 -34.65
CA ILE A 529 -44.62 9.68 -35.72
C ILE A 529 -46.03 10.00 -36.24
N ALA A 530 -46.99 10.17 -35.34
CA ALA A 530 -48.37 10.51 -35.70
C ALA A 530 -48.46 11.85 -36.45
N HIS A 531 -47.75 12.88 -35.96
CA HIS A 531 -47.68 14.18 -36.60
C HIS A 531 -47.05 14.08 -38.00
N GLY A 532 -45.95 13.37 -38.13
CA GLY A 532 -45.29 13.14 -39.46
C GLY A 532 -46.19 12.40 -40.45
N ALA A 533 -46.90 11.37 -39.97
CA ALA A 533 -47.82 10.61 -40.78
C ALA A 533 -49.02 11.46 -41.26
N LEU A 534 -49.60 12.26 -40.33
CA LEU A 534 -50.69 13.20 -40.65
C LEU A 534 -50.21 14.25 -41.68
N ARG A 535 -49.04 14.81 -41.52
CA ARG A 535 -48.49 15.80 -42.45
C ARG A 535 -48.28 15.21 -43.83
N ILE A 536 -47.74 14.00 -43.95
CA ILE A 536 -47.60 13.30 -45.23
C ILE A 536 -48.98 13.01 -45.87
N TYR A 537 -49.92 12.55 -45.07
CA TYR A 537 -51.30 12.28 -45.53
C TYR A 537 -51.99 13.54 -46.06
N MET A 538 -51.91 14.65 -45.32
CA MET A 538 -52.51 15.93 -45.72
C MET A 538 -51.86 16.50 -46.96
N ASN A 539 -50.52 16.46 -47.10
CA ASN A 539 -49.85 16.91 -48.30
C ASN A 539 -50.22 16.08 -49.56
N ARG A 540 -50.48 14.78 -49.40
CA ARG A 540 -50.96 13.93 -50.51
C ARG A 540 -52.42 14.19 -50.91
N LYS A 541 -53.23 14.82 -50.09
CA LYS A 541 -54.59 15.21 -50.40
C LYS A 541 -54.70 16.62 -51.01
N ALA A 542 -53.70 17.46 -50.78
CA ALA A 542 -53.65 18.84 -51.26
C ALA A 542 -52.97 19.01 -52.63
N GLY A 543 -52.33 17.99 -53.21
CA GLY A 543 -51.83 17.87 -54.59
C GLY A 543 -52.66 16.83 -55.34
#